data_d033d26f75ec4d4f457301f009cf7b1a
#
_entry.id   d033d26f75ec4d4f457301f009cf7b1a
#
_cell.length_a   1.000
_cell.length_b   1.000
_cell.length_c   1.000
_cell.angle_alpha   90.00
_cell.angle_beta   90.00
_cell.angle_gamma   90.00
#
_symmetry.space_group_name_H-M   'P 1'
#
loop_
_entity.id
_entity.type
_entity.pdbx_description
1 polymer ?
#
loop_
_entity_poly.entity_id
_entity_poly.type
_entity_poly.pdbx_seq_one_letter_code
_entity_poly.pdbx_strand_id
1 'polypeptide(L)'
;KSVFESYKNSLKHFKQAPILLFNESDALIGKRINVHSSVDQMNNAMQNILLQELEDFKGILMATTNLTSNLDEAFERRFLFKIKYAKPSLNAKTSIWKSKLDFLTDQDAKQLAEEFDFSGGQIENISRKIFLDAILFGKTNSLYDTIQYCEDEVLSNKNNRKIGF
;
A
#
# COMPACT_ATOMS: atom_id res chain seq x y z
N LYS A 1 -6.17 22.02 -7.45
CA LYS A 1 -7.45 22.57 -8.00
C LYS A 1 -7.98 21.70 -9.12
N SER A 2 -7.21 21.32 -10.14
CA SER A 2 -7.72 20.58 -11.31
C SER A 2 -8.38 19.24 -10.97
N VAL A 3 -7.90 18.50 -9.98
CA VAL A 3 -8.47 17.20 -9.57
C VAL A 3 -9.85 17.38 -8.94
N PHE A 4 -10.03 18.35 -8.06
CA PHE A 4 -11.32 18.66 -7.46
C PHE A 4 -12.33 19.22 -8.47
N GLU A 5 -11.85 20.00 -9.46
CA GLU A 5 -12.68 20.46 -10.56
C GLU A 5 -13.12 19.31 -11.48
N SER A 6 -12.21 18.36 -11.77
CA SER A 6 -12.54 17.16 -12.52
C SER A 6 -13.59 16.32 -11.77
N TYR A 7 -13.45 16.18 -10.44
CA TYR A 7 -14.46 15.52 -9.61
C TYR A 7 -15.83 16.21 -9.71
N LYS A 8 -15.87 17.53 -9.54
CA LYS A 8 -17.11 18.32 -9.65
C LYS A 8 -17.77 18.17 -11.04
N ASN A 9 -16.98 18.10 -12.09
CA ASN A 9 -17.49 17.85 -13.44
C ASN A 9 -18.01 16.43 -13.61
N SER A 10 -17.35 15.44 -13.05
CA SER A 10 -17.81 14.04 -13.08
C SER A 10 -19.17 13.85 -12.41
N LEU A 11 -19.45 14.57 -11.33
CA LEU A 11 -20.77 14.54 -10.66
C LEU A 11 -21.94 14.91 -11.60
N LYS A 12 -21.69 15.71 -12.64
CA LYS A 12 -22.72 16.12 -13.61
C LYS A 12 -23.06 15.00 -14.60
N HIS A 13 -22.17 14.04 -14.80
CA HIS A 13 -22.26 13.03 -15.85
C HIS A 13 -22.60 11.63 -15.32
N PHE A 14 -22.36 11.36 -14.04
CA PHE A 14 -22.57 10.04 -13.45
C PHE A 14 -23.81 10.03 -12.53
N LYS A 15 -24.58 8.94 -12.62
CA LYS A 15 -25.74 8.70 -11.73
C LYS A 15 -25.32 8.41 -10.28
N GLN A 16 -24.09 7.92 -10.09
CA GLN A 16 -23.50 7.64 -8.78
C GLN A 16 -22.37 8.62 -8.54
N ALA A 17 -22.24 9.10 -7.29
CA ALA A 17 -21.14 9.99 -6.93
C ALA A 17 -19.80 9.24 -7.05
N PRO A 18 -18.82 9.79 -7.79
CA PRO A 18 -17.50 9.21 -7.86
C PRO A 18 -16.80 9.28 -6.50
N ILE A 19 -15.81 8.42 -6.29
CA ILE A 19 -14.92 8.45 -5.12
C ILE A 19 -13.62 9.11 -5.56
N LEU A 20 -13.16 10.10 -4.80
CA LEU A 20 -11.84 10.69 -5.00
C LEU A 20 -10.82 9.89 -4.19
N LEU A 21 -9.86 9.25 -4.88
CA LEU A 21 -8.81 8.47 -4.25
C LEU A 21 -7.47 9.18 -4.38
N PHE A 22 -6.84 9.46 -3.23
CA PHE A 22 -5.45 9.84 -3.13
C PHE A 22 -4.64 8.63 -2.69
N ASN A 23 -3.96 8.00 -3.63
CA ASN A 23 -3.11 6.86 -3.33
C ASN A 23 -1.69 7.32 -2.99
N GLU A 24 -1.08 6.70 -1.96
CA GLU A 24 0.29 7.05 -1.50
C GLU A 24 0.46 8.55 -1.24
N SER A 25 -0.47 9.12 -0.50
CA SER A 25 -0.54 10.56 -0.27
C SER A 25 0.47 11.09 0.77
N ASP A 26 1.50 10.34 1.08
CA ASP A 26 2.50 10.64 2.13
C ASP A 26 3.11 12.03 1.99
N ALA A 27 3.49 12.41 0.77
CA ALA A 27 4.05 13.74 0.50
C ALA A 27 3.05 14.89 0.69
N LEU A 28 1.74 14.60 0.60
CA LEU A 28 0.67 15.59 0.67
C LEU A 28 0.13 15.78 2.08
N ILE A 29 0.07 14.71 2.89
CA ILE A 29 -0.60 14.70 4.20
C ILE A 29 0.36 14.52 5.37
N GLY A 30 1.66 14.38 5.11
CA GLY A 30 2.71 14.30 6.12
C GLY A 30 2.88 15.61 6.90
N LYS A 31 3.54 15.54 8.05
CA LYS A 31 3.88 16.74 8.84
C LYS A 31 4.66 17.73 7.99
N ARG A 32 4.36 19.00 8.22
CA ARG A 32 5.07 20.12 7.57
C ARG A 32 6.55 20.06 7.90
N ILE A 33 7.36 20.32 6.88
CA ILE A 33 8.81 20.37 7.00
C ILE A 33 9.22 21.81 7.30
N ASN A 34 10.22 21.98 8.17
CA ASN A 34 10.85 23.29 8.36
C ASN A 34 11.43 23.74 7.01
N VAL A 35 11.14 24.99 6.66
CA VAL A 35 11.51 25.56 5.37
C VAL A 35 13.02 25.82 5.33
N HIS A 36 13.72 25.04 4.54
CA HIS A 36 15.15 25.21 4.26
C HIS A 36 15.40 25.45 2.77
N SER A 37 14.41 25.23 1.91
CA SER A 37 14.48 25.35 0.47
C SER A 37 13.19 25.91 -0.14
N SER A 38 13.27 26.36 -1.39
CA SER A 38 12.08 26.75 -2.17
C SER A 38 11.12 25.59 -2.41
N VAL A 39 11.64 24.36 -2.45
CA VAL A 39 10.83 23.13 -2.60
C VAL A 39 9.98 22.91 -1.35
N ASP A 40 10.53 23.14 -0.15
CA ASP A 40 9.81 23.00 1.12
C ASP A 40 8.67 24.02 1.21
N GLN A 41 8.93 25.27 0.77
CA GLN A 41 7.89 26.30 0.68
C GLN A 41 6.75 25.87 -0.26
N MET A 42 7.09 25.33 -1.42
CA MET A 42 6.11 24.86 -2.39
C MET A 42 5.27 23.70 -1.84
N ASN A 43 5.89 22.74 -1.17
CA ASN A 43 5.20 21.62 -0.55
C ASN A 43 4.23 22.08 0.54
N ASN A 44 4.66 22.98 1.43
CA ASN A 44 3.80 23.56 2.46
C ASN A 44 2.63 24.37 1.86
N ALA A 45 2.88 25.11 0.77
CA ALA A 45 1.82 25.81 0.06
C ALA A 45 0.81 24.87 -0.59
N MET A 46 1.27 23.77 -1.20
CA MET A 46 0.39 22.73 -1.74
C MET A 46 -0.48 22.09 -0.65
N GLN A 47 0.09 21.79 0.53
CA GLN A 47 -0.66 21.26 1.66
C GLN A 47 -1.77 22.23 2.11
N ASN A 48 -1.49 23.53 2.19
CA ASN A 48 -2.49 24.54 2.56
C ASN A 48 -3.64 24.59 1.53
N ILE A 49 -3.31 24.57 0.23
CA ILE A 49 -4.33 24.51 -0.83
C ILE A 49 -5.17 23.25 -0.71
N LEU A 50 -4.54 22.10 -0.46
CA LEU A 50 -5.24 20.83 -0.30
C LEU A 50 -6.18 20.87 0.91
N LEU A 51 -5.73 21.40 2.04
CA LEU A 51 -6.56 21.55 3.24
C LEU A 51 -7.79 22.44 2.98
N GLN A 52 -7.63 23.53 2.23
CA GLN A 52 -8.73 24.41 1.85
C GLN A 52 -9.73 23.69 0.92
N GLU A 53 -9.23 22.97 -0.10
CA GLU A 53 -10.11 22.21 -0.98
C GLU A 53 -10.88 21.09 -0.23
N LEU A 54 -10.25 20.47 0.77
CA LEU A 54 -10.89 19.46 1.61
C LEU A 54 -11.99 20.02 2.51
N GLU A 55 -11.88 21.26 2.99
CA GLU A 55 -12.94 21.92 3.77
C GLU A 55 -14.22 22.12 2.96
N ASP A 56 -14.09 22.46 1.68
CA ASP A 56 -15.20 22.69 0.77
C ASP A 56 -15.69 21.42 0.05
N PHE A 57 -14.98 20.30 0.23
CA PHE A 57 -15.26 19.06 -0.50
C PHE A 57 -16.50 18.35 0.02
N LYS A 58 -17.52 18.24 -0.83
CA LYS A 58 -18.79 17.55 -0.53
C LYS A 58 -18.88 16.22 -1.28
N GLY A 59 -17.95 15.33 -1.03
CA GLY A 59 -17.89 14.03 -1.68
C GLY A 59 -17.26 12.96 -0.81
N ILE A 60 -17.07 11.77 -1.37
CA ILE A 60 -16.33 10.69 -0.71
C ILE A 60 -14.89 10.81 -1.14
N LEU A 61 -14.00 11.01 -0.16
CA LEU A 61 -12.56 11.03 -0.34
C LEU A 61 -11.94 9.88 0.43
N MET A 62 -11.07 9.16 -0.23
CA MET A 62 -10.22 8.12 0.37
C MET A 62 -8.76 8.51 0.16
N ALA A 63 -7.96 8.38 1.20
CA ALA A 63 -6.51 8.57 1.12
C ALA A 63 -5.81 7.35 1.68
N THR A 64 -4.77 6.87 0.99
CA THR A 64 -3.89 5.82 1.51
C THR A 64 -2.54 6.42 1.86
N THR A 65 -1.94 5.95 2.95
CA THR A 65 -0.63 6.41 3.41
C THR A 65 0.11 5.30 4.13
N ASN A 66 1.43 5.31 4.00
CA ASN A 66 2.34 4.49 4.80
C ASN A 66 2.80 5.22 6.09
N LEU A 67 2.45 6.50 6.25
CA LEU A 67 2.78 7.32 7.41
C LEU A 67 1.82 7.03 8.57
N THR A 68 2.18 6.11 9.46
CA THR A 68 1.36 5.78 10.63
C THR A 68 1.52 6.76 11.79
N SER A 69 2.61 7.53 11.85
CA SER A 69 2.96 8.40 12.98
C SER A 69 3.28 9.86 12.60
N ASN A 70 3.38 10.17 11.31
CA ASN A 70 3.80 11.48 10.81
C ASN A 70 2.71 12.20 10.02
N LEU A 71 1.44 11.90 10.28
CA LEU A 71 0.33 12.63 9.69
C LEU A 71 0.25 14.03 10.30
N ASP A 72 0.03 15.05 9.45
CA ASP A 72 -0.23 16.41 9.94
C ASP A 72 -1.61 16.45 10.62
N GLU A 73 -1.67 17.05 11.82
CA GLU A 73 -2.89 17.11 12.63
C GLU A 73 -4.07 17.78 11.91
N ALA A 74 -3.78 18.74 11.03
CA ALA A 74 -4.82 19.43 10.27
C ALA A 74 -5.50 18.50 9.28
N PHE A 75 -4.74 17.58 8.66
CA PHE A 75 -5.30 16.51 7.84
C PHE A 75 -6.02 15.47 8.68
N GLU A 76 -5.41 15.09 9.81
CA GLU A 76 -5.96 14.09 10.70
C GLU A 76 -7.38 14.41 11.17
N ARG A 77 -7.65 15.69 11.45
CA ARG A 77 -8.97 16.17 11.89
C ARG A 77 -10.04 16.18 10.78
N ARG A 78 -9.64 16.13 9.51
CA ARG A 78 -10.55 16.17 8.36
C ARG A 78 -10.99 14.79 7.88
N PHE A 79 -10.25 13.75 8.25
CA PHE A 79 -10.64 12.37 7.95
C PHE A 79 -11.55 11.82 9.04
N LEU A 80 -12.82 11.59 8.69
CA LEU A 80 -13.82 11.07 9.61
C LEU A 80 -13.51 9.63 10.05
N PHE A 81 -13.04 8.81 9.13
CA PHE A 81 -12.68 7.42 9.39
C PHE A 81 -11.19 7.20 9.15
N LYS A 82 -10.54 6.53 10.09
CA LYS A 82 -9.13 6.15 10.04
C LYS A 82 -9.06 4.64 10.19
N ILE A 83 -8.69 3.97 9.12
CA ILE A 83 -8.60 2.52 9.07
C ILE A 83 -7.12 2.13 9.02
N LYS A 84 -6.65 1.45 10.05
CA LYS A 84 -5.28 0.93 10.10
C LYS A 84 -5.28 -0.51 9.61
N TYR A 85 -4.53 -0.76 8.55
CA TYR A 85 -4.26 -2.11 8.09
C TYR A 85 -3.06 -2.68 8.84
N ALA A 86 -3.31 -3.70 9.64
CA ALA A 86 -2.26 -4.48 10.29
C ALA A 86 -1.75 -5.58 9.35
N LYS A 87 -0.59 -6.16 9.67
CA LYS A 87 -0.15 -7.40 9.02
C LYS A 87 -1.23 -8.47 9.15
N PRO A 88 -1.38 -9.34 8.15
CA PRO A 88 -2.40 -10.39 8.20
C PRO A 88 -2.13 -11.37 9.36
N SER A 89 -3.19 -11.83 10.01
CA SER A 89 -3.12 -12.91 11.00
C SER A 89 -2.64 -14.22 10.37
N LEU A 90 -2.27 -15.20 11.18
CA LEU A 90 -1.86 -16.52 10.71
C LEU A 90 -2.89 -17.13 9.75
N ASN A 91 -4.16 -17.13 10.14
CA ASN A 91 -5.24 -17.68 9.29
C ASN A 91 -5.38 -16.89 7.98
N ALA A 92 -5.26 -15.57 8.03
CA ALA A 92 -5.31 -14.73 6.82
C ALA A 92 -4.11 -15.02 5.92
N LYS A 93 -2.88 -15.13 6.44
CA LYS A 93 -1.70 -15.52 5.66
C LYS A 93 -1.87 -16.89 5.00
N THR A 94 -2.36 -17.89 5.75
CA THR A 94 -2.65 -19.22 5.20
C THR A 94 -3.64 -19.15 4.05
N SER A 95 -4.74 -18.40 4.21
CA SER A 95 -5.72 -18.21 3.15
C SER A 95 -5.13 -17.47 1.93
N ILE A 96 -4.26 -16.48 2.13
CA ILE A 96 -3.59 -15.78 1.02
C ILE A 96 -2.68 -16.74 0.26
N TRP A 97 -1.83 -17.52 0.94
CA TRP A 97 -0.98 -18.53 0.29
C TRP A 97 -1.79 -19.50 -0.57
N LYS A 98 -2.87 -20.07 -0.03
CA LYS A 98 -3.77 -20.97 -0.76
C LYS A 98 -4.42 -20.33 -1.97
N SER A 99 -4.82 -19.07 -1.86
CA SER A 99 -5.45 -18.34 -2.97
C SER A 99 -4.47 -17.98 -4.09
N LYS A 100 -3.18 -17.93 -3.79
CA LYS A 100 -2.13 -17.54 -4.74
C LYS A 100 -1.41 -18.73 -5.37
N LEU A 101 -1.23 -19.80 -4.64
CA LEU A 101 -0.51 -21.01 -5.07
C LEU A 101 -1.40 -22.23 -4.84
N ASP A 102 -2.12 -22.64 -5.88
CA ASP A 102 -3.12 -23.71 -5.86
C ASP A 102 -2.51 -25.10 -5.65
N PHE A 103 -1.23 -25.29 -5.96
CA PHE A 103 -0.50 -26.52 -5.72
C PHE A 103 -0.15 -26.77 -4.25
N LEU A 104 -0.22 -25.78 -3.37
CA LEU A 104 0.05 -25.94 -1.94
C LEU A 104 -1.11 -26.66 -1.26
N THR A 105 -0.80 -27.60 -0.38
CA THR A 105 -1.79 -28.16 0.55
C THR A 105 -2.13 -27.17 1.66
N ASP A 106 -3.19 -27.42 2.42
CA ASP A 106 -3.55 -26.58 3.58
C ASP A 106 -2.44 -26.59 4.64
N GLN A 107 -1.76 -27.72 4.78
CA GLN A 107 -0.63 -27.88 5.70
C GLN A 107 0.58 -27.08 5.25
N ASP A 108 0.91 -27.10 3.96
CA ASP A 108 2.02 -26.32 3.37
C ASP A 108 1.77 -24.82 3.55
N ALA A 109 0.59 -24.35 3.22
CA ALA A 109 0.21 -22.95 3.36
C ALA A 109 0.26 -22.48 4.84
N LYS A 110 -0.14 -23.35 5.76
CA LYS A 110 -0.03 -23.06 7.19
C LYS A 110 1.42 -23.03 7.65
N GLN A 111 2.25 -23.97 7.21
CA GLN A 111 3.70 -23.97 7.50
C GLN A 111 4.35 -22.67 7.04
N LEU A 112 4.14 -22.25 5.79
CA LEU A 112 4.66 -20.99 5.26
C LEU A 112 4.18 -19.78 6.06
N ALA A 113 2.93 -19.78 6.50
CA ALA A 113 2.35 -18.69 7.28
C ALA A 113 2.91 -18.62 8.71
N GLU A 114 3.32 -19.75 9.29
CA GLU A 114 3.95 -19.84 10.61
C GLU A 114 5.42 -19.43 10.55
N GLU A 115 6.13 -19.90 9.52
CA GLU A 115 7.57 -19.70 9.38
C GLU A 115 7.93 -18.27 8.93
N PHE A 116 7.11 -17.66 8.08
CA PHE A 116 7.40 -16.35 7.50
C PHE A 116 6.38 -15.29 7.90
N ASP A 117 6.85 -14.18 8.50
CA ASP A 117 5.99 -13.06 8.88
C ASP A 117 5.86 -12.05 7.71
N PHE A 118 5.28 -12.51 6.61
CA PHE A 118 5.07 -11.69 5.41
C PHE A 118 3.76 -10.90 5.44
N SER A 119 3.78 -9.76 4.77
CA SER A 119 2.59 -9.02 4.36
C SER A 119 1.94 -9.68 3.14
N GLY A 120 0.67 -9.33 2.87
CA GLY A 120 0.00 -9.81 1.65
C GLY A 120 0.74 -9.44 0.36
N GLY A 121 1.35 -8.25 0.30
CA GLY A 121 2.14 -7.82 -0.85
C GLY A 121 3.42 -8.64 -1.05
N GLN A 122 4.09 -9.04 0.02
CA GLN A 122 5.27 -9.92 -0.06
C GLN A 122 4.88 -11.32 -0.57
N ILE A 123 3.78 -11.88 -0.06
CA ILE A 123 3.25 -13.16 -0.56
C ILE A 123 2.90 -13.06 -2.05
N GLU A 124 2.27 -11.97 -2.47
CA GLU A 124 1.97 -11.71 -3.89
C GLU A 124 3.23 -11.66 -4.75
N ASN A 125 4.28 -10.95 -4.31
CA ASN A 125 5.54 -10.86 -5.04
C ASN A 125 6.23 -12.21 -5.18
N ILE A 126 6.25 -13.01 -4.12
CA ILE A 126 6.81 -14.37 -4.14
C ILE A 126 6.02 -15.23 -5.13
N SER A 127 4.70 -15.20 -5.06
CA SER A 127 3.85 -15.97 -5.97
C SER A 127 4.08 -15.60 -7.42
N ARG A 128 4.24 -14.29 -7.72
CA ARG A 128 4.57 -13.83 -9.08
C ARG A 128 5.91 -14.34 -9.57
N LYS A 129 6.94 -14.35 -8.72
CA LYS A 129 8.26 -14.90 -9.07
C LYS A 129 8.14 -16.38 -9.43
N ILE A 130 7.43 -17.16 -8.62
CA ILE A 130 7.18 -18.58 -8.84
C ILE A 130 6.48 -18.82 -10.18
N PHE A 131 5.42 -18.06 -10.49
CA PHE A 131 4.70 -18.17 -11.77
C PHE A 131 5.58 -17.78 -12.97
N LEU A 132 6.39 -16.74 -12.83
CA LEU A 132 7.31 -16.34 -13.90
C LEU A 132 8.33 -17.43 -14.21
N ASP A 133 8.94 -18.03 -13.19
CA ASP A 133 9.89 -19.11 -13.38
C ASP A 133 9.24 -20.37 -13.97
N ALA A 134 8.01 -20.68 -13.60
CA ALA A 134 7.25 -21.77 -14.22
C ALA A 134 7.04 -21.52 -15.71
N ILE A 135 6.69 -20.30 -16.11
CA ILE A 135 6.45 -19.93 -17.52
C ILE A 135 7.76 -19.91 -18.31
N LEU A 136 8.82 -19.30 -17.74
CA LEU A 136 10.08 -19.09 -18.48
C LEU A 136 10.93 -20.35 -18.58
N PHE A 137 10.90 -21.19 -17.57
CA PHE A 137 11.81 -22.35 -17.46
C PHE A 137 11.09 -23.70 -17.42
N GLY A 138 9.75 -23.72 -17.51
CA GLY A 138 8.97 -24.96 -17.46
C GLY A 138 9.10 -25.70 -16.11
N LYS A 139 9.42 -25.00 -15.02
CA LYS A 139 9.59 -25.62 -13.71
C LYS A 139 8.24 -26.05 -13.13
N THR A 140 8.20 -27.25 -12.58
CA THR A 140 7.11 -27.67 -11.70
C THR A 140 7.38 -27.10 -10.31
N ASN A 141 6.44 -26.33 -9.78
CA ASN A 141 6.59 -25.66 -8.50
C ASN A 141 6.33 -26.64 -7.34
N SER A 142 7.11 -26.53 -6.30
CA SER A 142 6.99 -27.33 -5.07
C SER A 142 7.01 -26.42 -3.82
N LEU A 143 6.65 -27.01 -2.67
CA LEU A 143 6.81 -26.34 -1.38
C LEU A 143 8.27 -25.93 -1.14
N TYR A 144 9.22 -26.79 -1.49
CA TYR A 144 10.65 -26.52 -1.32
C TYR A 144 11.06 -25.27 -2.12
N ASP A 145 10.67 -25.18 -3.38
CA ASP A 145 10.97 -23.98 -4.21
C ASP A 145 10.34 -22.73 -3.60
N THR A 146 9.11 -22.86 -3.08
CA THR A 146 8.42 -21.74 -2.42
C THR A 146 9.19 -21.24 -1.20
N ILE A 147 9.72 -22.14 -0.37
CA ILE A 147 10.56 -21.80 0.79
C ILE A 147 11.81 -21.03 0.35
N GLN A 148 12.48 -21.47 -0.72
CA GLN A 148 13.67 -20.77 -1.24
C GLN A 148 13.33 -19.33 -1.66
N TYR A 149 12.22 -19.09 -2.36
CA TYR A 149 11.77 -17.73 -2.69
C TYR A 149 11.42 -16.91 -1.45
N CYS A 150 10.90 -17.55 -0.40
CA CYS A 150 10.64 -16.87 0.89
C CYS A 150 11.94 -16.44 1.57
N GLU A 151 12.96 -17.30 1.60
CA GLU A 151 14.27 -16.99 2.15
C GLU A 151 14.95 -15.83 1.40
N ASP A 152 14.90 -15.85 0.06
CA ASP A 152 15.40 -14.77 -0.78
C ASP A 152 14.69 -13.43 -0.50
N GLU A 153 13.38 -13.45 -0.29
CA GLU A 153 12.61 -12.25 0.07
C GLU A 153 13.02 -11.69 1.43
N VAL A 154 13.30 -12.55 2.43
CA VAL A 154 13.83 -12.14 3.74
C VAL A 154 15.20 -11.49 3.61
N LEU A 155 16.10 -12.07 2.81
CA LEU A 155 17.46 -11.55 2.59
C LEU A 155 17.42 -10.20 1.86
N SER A 156 16.60 -10.05 0.84
CA SER A 156 16.43 -8.82 0.08
C SER A 156 15.97 -7.67 0.98
N ASN A 157 15.04 -7.92 1.88
CA ASN A 157 14.53 -6.93 2.83
C ASN A 157 15.58 -6.51 3.89
N LYS A 158 16.50 -7.40 4.28
CA LYS A 158 17.62 -7.07 5.18
C LYS A 158 18.64 -6.16 4.49
N ASN A 159 18.91 -6.38 3.21
CA ASN A 159 19.86 -5.59 2.44
C ASN A 159 19.33 -4.19 2.11
N ASN A 160 18.04 -4.05 1.79
CA ASN A 160 17.40 -2.75 1.55
C ASN A 160 17.38 -1.82 2.77
N ARG A 161 17.50 -2.35 3.99
CA ARG A 161 17.67 -1.53 5.22
C ARG A 161 19.07 -0.92 5.39
N LYS A 162 20.05 -1.33 4.59
CA LYS A 162 21.45 -0.85 4.64
C LYS A 162 21.80 0.15 3.54
N ILE A 163 20.93 0.37 2.57
CA ILE A 163 21.13 1.37 1.53
C ILE A 163 20.41 2.65 2.00
N GLY A 164 21.06 3.37 2.91
CA GLY A 164 20.70 4.75 3.22
C GLY A 164 21.33 5.65 2.14
N PHE A 165 20.52 6.38 1.41
CA PHE A 165 20.90 7.59 0.71
C PHE A 165 20.43 8.78 1.54
#